data_8b1319997ac087e41a9aa22bd3b9ee99
#
_entry.id   8b1319997ac087e41a9aa22bd3b9ee99
#
_cell.length_a   1.000
_cell.length_b   1.000
_cell.length_c   1.000
_cell.angle_alpha   90.00
_cell.angle_beta   90.00
_cell.angle_gamma   90.00
#
_symmetry.space_group_name_H-M   'P 1'
#
loop_
_entity.id
_entity.type
_entity.pdbx_description
1 polymer ?
#
loop_
_entity_poly.entity_id
_entity_poly.type
_entity_poly.pdbx_seq_one_letter_code
_entity_poly.pdbx_strand_id
1 'polypeptide(L)'
;MELLNVFDCSNVLIASFFTDDRGCAHENREHTLIYLCSGELEIEERGKKTVLHSGECAFMRRDNRMWLQKHADTEHPYRSVVLKFTKPFLREFYQTLDRKEIPVESKREKVSLRVLPNNRPDILSLFESVIPYFDAGVQPSDDVLKLKMIEGAYVLLNTDKNLYASLFDFVDPWKIDIIDYLNDNYMYDLSMEEIASYTGRSLATFKRDFAKVSDLTPQKWLIKRRLEAAHELIKSGKKKVTEACFDVGFKNLSHFSKVYKDTYGYAPSMI
;
A
#
# COMPACT_ATOMS: atom_id res chain seq x y z
N MET A 1 -14.52 0.84 15.90
CA MET A 1 -14.03 2.17 15.46
C MET A 1 -15.24 3.06 15.30
N GLU A 2 -15.36 4.07 16.12
CA GLU A 2 -16.46 5.03 16.01
C GLU A 2 -16.04 6.12 15.02
N LEU A 3 -16.69 6.13 13.86
CA LEU A 3 -16.42 7.07 12.79
C LEU A 3 -17.10 8.38 13.15
N LEU A 4 -16.33 9.44 13.39
CA LEU A 4 -16.89 10.75 13.70
C LEU A 4 -17.44 11.43 12.45
N ASN A 5 -16.67 11.43 11.39
CA ASN A 5 -17.06 12.05 10.15
C ASN A 5 -16.22 11.53 8.98
N VAL A 6 -16.84 11.34 7.83
CA VAL A 6 -16.17 11.00 6.57
C VAL A 6 -16.69 11.89 5.47
N PHE A 7 -15.78 12.50 4.77
CA PHE A 7 -16.03 13.22 3.55
C PHE A 7 -15.34 12.45 2.42
N ASP A 8 -16.10 11.85 1.54
CA ASP A 8 -15.60 11.10 0.39
C ASP A 8 -16.17 11.71 -0.89
N CYS A 9 -15.35 12.44 -1.60
CA CYS A 9 -15.71 13.09 -2.85
C CYS A 9 -14.75 12.68 -3.94
N SER A 10 -15.22 11.86 -4.86
CA SER A 10 -14.45 11.39 -6.02
C SER A 10 -13.10 10.80 -5.61
N ASN A 11 -12.04 11.62 -5.58
CA ASN A 11 -10.68 11.17 -5.28
C ASN A 11 -10.08 11.88 -4.05
N VAL A 12 -10.90 12.61 -3.30
CA VAL A 12 -10.53 13.30 -2.07
C VAL A 12 -11.29 12.68 -0.91
N LEU A 13 -10.56 12.13 0.05
CA LEU A 13 -11.11 11.52 1.26
C LEU A 13 -10.58 12.27 2.47
N ILE A 14 -11.48 12.71 3.35
CA ILE A 14 -11.14 13.21 4.67
C ILE A 14 -11.82 12.31 5.69
N ALA A 15 -11.07 11.81 6.65
CA ALA A 15 -11.57 10.91 7.67
C ALA A 15 -11.11 11.34 9.06
N SER A 16 -12.03 11.24 10.03
CA SER A 16 -11.77 11.58 11.43
C SER A 16 -12.31 10.48 12.36
N PHE A 17 -11.50 10.07 13.35
CA PHE A 17 -11.82 8.98 14.28
C PHE A 17 -11.30 9.30 15.68
N PHE A 18 -12.06 9.00 16.74
CA PHE A 18 -11.60 9.17 18.13
C PHE A 18 -10.93 7.93 18.73
N THR A 19 -11.17 6.77 18.14
CA THR A 19 -10.63 5.51 18.68
C THR A 19 -9.50 5.00 17.83
N ASP A 20 -8.49 4.44 18.48
CA ASP A 20 -7.41 3.74 17.78
C ASP A 20 -7.96 2.62 16.89
N ASP A 21 -7.40 2.53 15.72
CA ASP A 21 -7.67 1.44 14.79
C ASP A 21 -6.79 0.22 15.17
N ARG A 22 -7.32 -0.98 14.99
CA ARG A 22 -6.52 -2.21 15.16
C ARG A 22 -5.50 -2.42 14.05
N GLY A 23 -5.42 -1.47 13.15
CA GLY A 23 -4.64 -1.58 11.93
C GLY A 23 -5.35 -2.41 10.87
N CYS A 24 -5.12 -2.07 9.63
CA CYS A 24 -5.64 -2.80 8.48
C CYS A 24 -4.60 -2.87 7.37
N ALA A 25 -4.63 -3.98 6.65
CA ALA A 25 -3.87 -4.06 5.41
C ALA A 25 -4.52 -3.12 4.39
N HIS A 26 -3.75 -2.17 3.91
CA HIS A 26 -4.19 -1.21 2.91
C HIS A 26 -3.55 -1.54 1.56
N GLU A 27 -4.42 -1.69 0.56
CA GLU A 27 -4.01 -1.85 -0.82
C GLU A 27 -4.09 -0.51 -1.53
N ASN A 28 -2.96 0.03 -1.93
CA ASN A 28 -2.94 1.23 -2.76
C ASN A 28 -3.17 0.86 -4.23
N ARG A 29 -4.43 0.92 -4.66
CA ARG A 29 -4.79 0.77 -6.08
C ARG A 29 -4.44 1.99 -6.91
N GLU A 30 -4.40 3.15 -6.25
CA GLU A 30 -4.06 4.44 -6.83
C GLU A 30 -2.87 5.06 -6.12
N HIS A 31 -2.12 5.93 -6.79
CA HIS A 31 -1.15 6.77 -6.10
C HIS A 31 -1.89 7.63 -5.08
N THR A 32 -1.37 7.69 -3.88
CA THR A 32 -2.04 8.34 -2.75
C THR A 32 -1.11 9.38 -2.12
N LEU A 33 -1.61 10.57 -1.93
CA LEU A 33 -0.98 11.59 -1.11
C LEU A 33 -1.82 11.76 0.16
N ILE A 34 -1.21 11.52 1.32
CA ILE A 34 -1.86 11.64 2.62
C ILE A 34 -1.20 12.75 3.44
N TYR A 35 -2.02 13.60 4.04
CA TYR A 35 -1.62 14.62 4.99
C TYR A 35 -2.30 14.35 6.33
N LEU A 36 -1.53 14.40 7.40
CA LEU A 36 -2.03 14.15 8.74
C LEU A 36 -2.30 15.47 9.45
N CYS A 37 -3.58 15.74 9.74
CA CYS A 37 -4.01 16.94 10.45
C CYS A 37 -3.85 16.80 11.96
N SER A 38 -4.15 15.61 12.52
CA SER A 38 -4.04 15.31 13.96
C SER A 38 -3.91 13.80 14.19
N GLY A 39 -3.37 13.41 15.34
CA GLY A 39 -3.06 12.04 15.70
C GLY A 39 -1.76 11.54 15.08
N GLU A 40 -1.61 10.22 14.99
CA GLU A 40 -0.46 9.54 14.38
C GLU A 40 -0.91 8.45 13.40
N LEU A 41 -0.12 8.24 12.35
CA LEU A 41 -0.32 7.16 11.40
C LEU A 41 0.93 6.30 11.32
N GLU A 42 0.84 5.09 11.84
CA GLU A 42 1.88 4.08 11.65
C GLU A 42 1.67 3.36 10.32
N ILE A 43 2.71 3.34 9.50
CA ILE A 43 2.75 2.69 8.18
C ILE A 43 3.83 1.63 8.25
N GLU A 44 3.46 0.37 8.09
CA GLU A 44 4.41 -0.73 8.02
C GLU A 44 4.44 -1.33 6.62
N GLU A 45 5.63 -1.39 6.05
CA GLU A 45 5.91 -2.02 4.76
C GLU A 45 7.12 -2.93 4.89
N ARG A 46 6.96 -4.21 4.58
CA ARG A 46 8.06 -5.21 4.60
C ARG A 46 8.86 -5.22 5.90
N GLY A 47 8.17 -5.07 7.04
CA GLY A 47 8.78 -5.01 8.37
C GLY A 47 9.47 -3.69 8.72
N LYS A 48 9.44 -2.70 7.84
CA LYS A 48 9.88 -1.34 8.14
C LYS A 48 8.69 -0.49 8.55
N LYS A 49 8.77 0.09 9.74
CA LYS A 49 7.78 1.01 10.27
C LYS A 49 8.18 2.46 9.99
N THR A 50 7.20 3.24 9.60
CA THR A 50 7.30 4.70 9.43
C THR A 50 6.10 5.31 10.15
N VAL A 51 6.33 6.28 11.01
CA VAL A 51 5.28 7.00 11.73
C VAL A 51 5.17 8.39 11.13
N LEU A 52 3.96 8.79 10.77
CA LEU A 52 3.62 10.16 10.40
C LEU A 52 2.96 10.84 11.60
N HIS A 53 3.41 12.06 11.87
CA HIS A 53 2.86 12.93 12.89
C HIS A 53 2.00 14.05 12.29
N SER A 54 1.26 14.74 13.14
CA SER A 54 0.48 15.91 12.74
C SER A 54 1.33 16.93 11.96
N GLY A 55 0.82 17.42 10.84
CA GLY A 55 1.51 18.33 9.91
C GLY A 55 2.40 17.63 8.88
N GLU A 56 2.56 16.34 8.93
CA GLU A 56 3.37 15.59 7.97
C GLU A 56 2.55 15.06 6.81
N CYS A 57 3.22 14.90 5.67
CA CYS A 57 2.65 14.46 4.41
C CYS A 57 3.47 13.29 3.85
N ALA A 58 2.79 12.29 3.29
CA ALA A 58 3.47 11.19 2.62
C ALA A 58 2.80 10.83 1.29
N PHE A 59 3.64 10.46 0.34
CA PHE A 59 3.23 9.84 -0.91
C PHE A 59 3.35 8.33 -0.79
N MET A 60 2.26 7.62 -1.12
CA MET A 60 2.22 6.17 -1.22
C MET A 60 1.98 5.79 -2.68
N ARG A 61 2.92 5.03 -3.25
CA ARG A 61 2.82 4.58 -4.64
C ARG A 61 1.77 3.48 -4.76
N ARG A 62 1.00 3.50 -5.85
CA ARG A 62 0.07 2.42 -6.21
C ARG A 62 0.78 1.07 -6.36
N ASP A 63 0.01 0.01 -6.35
CA ASP A 63 0.44 -1.37 -6.51
C ASP A 63 1.40 -1.84 -5.39
N ASN A 64 1.21 -1.28 -4.17
CA ASN A 64 1.92 -1.66 -2.96
C ASN A 64 0.94 -1.92 -1.83
N ARG A 65 1.27 -2.90 -1.01
CA ARG A 65 0.52 -3.22 0.20
C ARG A 65 1.28 -2.70 1.41
N MET A 66 0.56 -2.03 2.29
CA MET A 66 1.07 -1.50 3.54
C MET A 66 0.11 -1.87 4.65
N TRP A 67 0.61 -2.01 5.85
CA TRP A 67 -0.22 -2.07 7.05
C TRP A 67 -0.33 -0.65 7.59
N LEU A 68 -1.55 -0.18 7.77
CA LEU A 68 -1.83 1.15 8.31
C LEU A 68 -2.50 1.01 9.66
N GLN A 69 -1.97 1.69 10.67
CA GLN A 69 -2.57 1.80 11.99
C GLN A 69 -2.69 3.26 12.39
N LYS A 70 -3.91 3.67 12.73
CA LYS A 70 -4.26 5.05 13.05
C LYS A 70 -4.40 5.20 14.54
N HIS A 71 -3.81 6.24 15.10
CA HIS A 71 -3.86 6.57 16.53
C HIS A 71 -4.40 7.97 16.71
N ALA A 72 -5.48 8.10 17.51
CA ALA A 72 -5.91 9.38 18.02
C ALA A 72 -4.94 9.83 19.13
N ASP A 73 -4.75 11.13 19.28
CA ASP A 73 -4.09 11.63 20.49
C ASP A 73 -5.11 11.81 21.64
N THR A 74 -4.63 12.21 22.82
CA THR A 74 -5.48 12.33 24.01
C THR A 74 -6.49 13.48 23.94
N GLU A 75 -6.26 14.47 23.08
CA GLU A 75 -7.08 15.68 22.98
C GLU A 75 -7.78 15.81 21.64
N HIS A 76 -7.24 15.18 20.60
CA HIS A 76 -7.71 15.33 19.24
C HIS A 76 -7.96 13.97 18.56
N PRO A 77 -9.01 13.85 17.75
CA PRO A 77 -9.23 12.65 16.94
C PRO A 77 -8.11 12.49 15.91
N TYR A 78 -7.85 11.26 15.49
CA TYR A 78 -7.10 11.04 14.25
C TYR A 78 -7.84 11.72 13.10
N ARG A 79 -7.13 12.53 12.33
CA ARG A 79 -7.70 13.21 11.16
C ARG A 79 -6.69 13.29 10.04
N SER A 80 -7.09 12.84 8.86
CA SER A 80 -6.24 12.89 7.67
C SER A 80 -7.02 13.33 6.43
N VAL A 81 -6.30 13.96 5.50
CA VAL A 81 -6.74 14.28 4.14
C VAL A 81 -5.98 13.40 3.17
N VAL A 82 -6.71 12.75 2.28
CA VAL A 82 -6.16 11.80 1.30
C VAL A 82 -6.56 12.21 -0.10
N LEU A 83 -5.60 12.38 -0.98
CA LEU A 83 -5.80 12.58 -2.41
C LEU A 83 -5.40 11.31 -3.16
N LYS A 84 -6.29 10.76 -4.01
CA LYS A 84 -6.07 9.55 -4.80
C LYS A 84 -5.92 9.91 -6.28
N PHE A 85 -4.75 9.69 -6.84
CA PHE A 85 -4.45 9.99 -8.23
C PHE A 85 -4.72 8.78 -9.12
N THR A 86 -5.89 8.79 -9.78
CA THR A 86 -6.29 7.73 -10.71
C THR A 86 -5.48 7.75 -12.00
N LYS A 87 -5.35 6.60 -12.67
CA LYS A 87 -4.69 6.51 -13.98
C LYS A 87 -5.29 7.44 -15.04
N PRO A 88 -6.64 7.55 -15.20
CA PRO A 88 -7.24 8.49 -16.14
C PRO A 88 -6.85 9.94 -15.84
N PHE A 89 -6.95 10.38 -14.58
CA PHE A 89 -6.55 11.73 -14.17
C PHE A 89 -5.08 12.00 -14.52
N LEU A 90 -4.18 11.11 -14.16
CA LEU A 90 -2.74 11.29 -14.41
C LEU A 90 -2.41 11.30 -15.91
N ARG A 91 -3.13 10.54 -16.75
CA ARG A 91 -2.97 10.61 -18.22
C ARG A 91 -3.39 11.98 -18.77
N GLU A 92 -4.52 12.51 -18.31
CA GLU A 92 -4.98 13.85 -18.68
C GLU A 92 -3.99 14.91 -18.23
N PHE A 93 -3.56 14.85 -16.97
CA PHE A 93 -2.58 15.78 -16.41
C PHE A 93 -1.24 15.74 -17.15
N TYR A 94 -0.74 14.55 -17.50
CA TYR A 94 0.50 14.38 -18.28
C TYR A 94 0.48 15.13 -19.62
N GLN A 95 -0.70 15.20 -20.26
CA GLN A 95 -0.85 15.89 -21.55
C GLN A 95 -0.74 17.42 -21.41
N THR A 96 -0.93 17.96 -20.20
CA THR A 96 -0.81 19.39 -19.91
C THR A 96 0.62 19.83 -19.55
N LEU A 97 1.53 18.88 -19.27
CA LEU A 97 2.89 19.18 -18.90
C LEU A 97 3.75 19.62 -20.08
N ASP A 98 4.62 20.61 -19.87
CA ASP A 98 5.61 20.97 -20.88
C ASP A 98 6.63 19.84 -21.06
N ARG A 99 6.72 19.35 -22.29
CA ARG A 99 7.64 18.26 -22.64
C ARG A 99 9.12 18.58 -22.39
N LYS A 100 9.48 19.86 -22.32
CA LYS A 100 10.85 20.31 -22.03
C LYS A 100 11.23 20.14 -20.57
N GLU A 101 10.26 20.08 -19.68
CA GLU A 101 10.47 19.90 -18.23
C GLU A 101 10.43 18.43 -17.83
N ILE A 102 10.09 17.54 -18.77
CA ILE A 102 10.03 16.11 -18.52
C ILE A 102 11.44 15.54 -18.40
N PRO A 103 11.82 14.94 -17.26
CA PRO A 103 13.13 14.31 -17.12
C PRO A 103 13.26 13.14 -18.11
N VAL A 104 14.22 13.24 -19.04
CA VAL A 104 14.43 12.24 -20.11
C VAL A 104 14.94 10.91 -19.55
N GLU A 105 15.55 10.90 -18.37
CA GLU A 105 16.15 9.72 -17.74
C GLU A 105 15.84 9.68 -16.24
N SER A 106 14.57 9.52 -15.85
CA SER A 106 14.28 9.21 -14.48
C SER A 106 14.30 7.69 -14.26
N LYS A 107 15.26 7.19 -13.47
CA LYS A 107 15.21 5.81 -13.01
C LYS A 107 13.94 5.62 -12.18
N ARG A 108 13.18 4.58 -12.50
CA ARG A 108 11.97 4.22 -11.75
C ARG A 108 12.36 4.00 -10.29
N GLU A 109 11.83 4.78 -9.39
CA GLU A 109 12.08 4.60 -7.98
C GLU A 109 11.32 3.35 -7.46
N LYS A 110 12.03 2.49 -6.75
CA LYS A 110 11.43 1.30 -6.14
C LYS A 110 10.77 1.59 -4.77
N VAL A 111 10.86 2.82 -4.31
CA VAL A 111 10.29 3.22 -3.01
C VAL A 111 8.78 3.34 -3.12
N SER A 112 8.07 2.58 -2.32
CA SER A 112 6.61 2.57 -2.27
C SER A 112 6.03 3.65 -1.38
N LEU A 113 6.78 4.10 -0.36
CA LEU A 113 6.44 5.15 0.58
C LEU A 113 7.51 6.24 0.56
N ARG A 114 7.08 7.51 0.46
CA ARG A 114 7.95 8.69 0.57
C ARG A 114 7.31 9.70 1.50
N VAL A 115 7.94 9.94 2.65
CA VAL A 115 7.59 11.08 3.50
C VAL A 115 8.12 12.35 2.84
N LEU A 116 7.25 13.33 2.69
CA LEU A 116 7.59 14.62 2.07
C LEU A 116 8.06 15.61 3.14
N PRO A 117 8.90 16.60 2.78
CA PRO A 117 9.30 17.63 3.72
C PRO A 117 8.07 18.40 4.28
N ASN A 118 7.98 18.54 5.60
CA ASN A 118 6.83 19.13 6.29
C ASN A 118 6.80 20.67 6.31
N ASN A 119 7.87 21.34 5.89
CA ASN A 119 8.01 22.79 5.92
C ASN A 119 7.75 23.48 4.56
N ARG A 120 7.08 22.81 3.64
CA ARG A 120 6.81 23.34 2.29
C ARG A 120 5.48 24.08 2.26
N PRO A 121 5.50 25.38 1.85
CA PRO A 121 4.28 26.17 1.77
C PRO A 121 3.23 25.64 0.81
N ASP A 122 3.64 25.01 -0.30
CA ASP A 122 2.75 24.41 -1.29
C ASP A 122 1.97 23.19 -0.74
N ILE A 123 2.60 22.37 0.11
CA ILE A 123 1.92 21.28 0.82
C ILE A 123 0.87 21.83 1.79
N LEU A 124 1.28 22.80 2.63
CA LEU A 124 0.36 23.41 3.60
C LEU A 124 -0.82 24.08 2.90
N SER A 125 -0.57 24.94 1.91
CA SER A 125 -1.61 25.64 1.14
C SER A 125 -2.62 24.68 0.53
N LEU A 126 -2.15 23.58 -0.08
CA LEU A 126 -3.02 22.55 -0.66
C LEU A 126 -4.01 22.02 0.35
N PHE A 127 -3.52 21.54 1.50
CA PHE A 127 -4.37 20.85 2.47
C PHE A 127 -5.20 21.82 3.31
N GLU A 128 -4.66 22.95 3.73
CA GLU A 128 -5.40 23.99 4.44
C GLU A 128 -6.56 24.56 3.63
N SER A 129 -6.46 24.56 2.31
CA SER A 129 -7.55 25.00 1.43
C SER A 129 -8.66 23.96 1.23
N VAL A 130 -8.43 22.70 1.58
CA VAL A 130 -9.43 21.61 1.49
C VAL A 130 -10.16 21.42 2.82
N ILE A 131 -9.46 21.56 3.94
CA ILE A 131 -9.97 21.33 5.30
C ILE A 131 -11.24 22.14 5.62
N PRO A 132 -11.35 23.44 5.27
CA PRO A 132 -12.54 24.24 5.57
C PRO A 132 -13.84 23.71 4.95
N TYR A 133 -13.78 23.07 3.80
CA TYR A 133 -14.97 22.43 3.20
C TYR A 133 -15.50 21.30 4.08
N PHE A 134 -14.58 20.49 4.60
CA PHE A 134 -14.93 19.42 5.53
C PHE A 134 -15.52 19.97 6.84
N ASP A 135 -14.89 20.98 7.42
CA ASP A 135 -15.35 21.58 8.68
C ASP A 135 -16.73 22.23 8.55
N ALA A 136 -17.01 22.80 7.40
CA ALA A 136 -18.32 23.39 7.09
C ALA A 136 -19.38 22.34 6.66
N GLY A 137 -18.99 21.08 6.45
CA GLY A 137 -19.90 20.05 5.88
C GLY A 137 -20.35 20.37 4.46
N VAL A 138 -19.58 21.17 3.71
CA VAL A 138 -19.90 21.60 2.35
C VAL A 138 -19.05 20.84 1.35
N GLN A 139 -19.71 20.20 0.38
CA GLN A 139 -19.00 19.52 -0.70
C GLN A 139 -18.50 20.51 -1.73
N PRO A 140 -17.17 20.54 -2.05
CA PRO A 140 -16.65 21.31 -3.16
C PRO A 140 -17.23 20.84 -4.50
N SER A 141 -17.34 21.74 -5.48
CA SER A 141 -17.68 21.33 -6.84
C SER A 141 -16.60 20.43 -7.45
N ASP A 142 -16.97 19.61 -8.43
CA ASP A 142 -16.04 18.73 -9.14
C ASP A 142 -14.88 19.49 -9.78
N ASP A 143 -15.12 20.70 -10.28
CA ASP A 143 -14.08 21.57 -10.84
C ASP A 143 -13.07 22.00 -9.78
N VAL A 144 -13.52 22.36 -8.57
CA VAL A 144 -12.64 22.69 -7.45
C VAL A 144 -11.83 21.48 -7.03
N LEU A 145 -12.46 20.31 -6.90
CA LEU A 145 -11.76 19.06 -6.59
C LEU A 145 -10.71 18.72 -7.66
N LYS A 146 -11.04 18.88 -8.93
CA LYS A 146 -10.08 18.69 -10.04
C LYS A 146 -8.88 19.64 -9.93
N LEU A 147 -9.10 20.92 -9.61
CA LEU A 147 -8.00 21.87 -9.38
C LEU A 147 -7.12 21.43 -8.21
N LYS A 148 -7.70 20.94 -7.10
CA LYS A 148 -6.92 20.45 -5.95
C LYS A 148 -6.11 19.19 -6.30
N MET A 149 -6.65 18.32 -7.14
CA MET A 149 -5.92 17.17 -7.64
C MET A 149 -4.74 17.56 -8.53
N ILE A 150 -4.90 18.59 -9.39
CA ILE A 150 -3.83 19.15 -10.22
C ILE A 150 -2.76 19.77 -9.34
N GLU A 151 -3.15 20.59 -8.35
CA GLU A 151 -2.24 21.19 -7.37
C GLU A 151 -1.42 20.11 -6.63
N GLY A 152 -2.08 19.06 -6.14
CA GLY A 152 -1.42 17.94 -5.49
C GLY A 152 -0.43 17.19 -6.38
N ALA A 153 -0.74 17.04 -7.68
CA ALA A 153 0.19 16.44 -8.64
C ALA A 153 1.44 17.32 -8.86
N TYR A 154 1.28 18.63 -8.95
CA TYR A 154 2.43 19.58 -9.01
C TYR A 154 3.24 19.58 -7.71
N VAL A 155 2.59 19.53 -6.54
CA VAL A 155 3.30 19.41 -5.25
C VAL A 155 4.24 18.20 -5.27
N LEU A 156 3.78 17.03 -5.75
CA LEU A 156 4.60 15.84 -5.87
C LEU A 156 5.79 16.05 -6.81
N LEU A 157 5.54 16.57 -8.02
CA LEU A 157 6.59 16.80 -9.03
C LEU A 157 7.64 17.81 -8.58
N ASN A 158 7.21 18.87 -7.88
CA ASN A 158 8.09 19.91 -7.37
C ASN A 158 8.89 19.47 -6.13
N THR A 159 8.39 18.47 -5.40
CA THR A 159 9.06 17.96 -4.20
C THR A 159 10.18 16.98 -4.56
N ASP A 160 9.91 16.05 -5.47
CA ASP A 160 10.89 15.06 -5.88
C ASP A 160 10.70 14.69 -7.35
N LYS A 161 11.63 15.13 -8.21
CA LYS A 161 11.62 14.84 -9.64
C LYS A 161 11.70 13.34 -9.96
N ASN A 162 12.19 12.53 -9.04
CA ASN A 162 12.24 11.06 -9.22
C ASN A 162 10.84 10.43 -9.16
N LEU A 163 9.85 11.11 -8.56
CA LEU A 163 8.46 10.65 -8.55
C LEU A 163 7.81 10.71 -9.94
N TYR A 164 8.37 11.51 -10.86
CA TYR A 164 7.84 11.67 -12.21
C TYR A 164 7.63 10.32 -12.92
N ALA A 165 8.65 9.47 -12.96
CA ALA A 165 8.56 8.16 -13.60
C ALA A 165 7.54 7.24 -12.94
N SER A 166 7.36 7.36 -11.61
CA SER A 166 6.37 6.57 -10.87
C SER A 166 4.96 7.04 -11.10
N LEU A 167 4.74 8.37 -11.14
CA LEU A 167 3.42 8.98 -11.36
C LEU A 167 2.87 8.68 -12.76
N PHE A 168 3.72 8.78 -13.78
CA PHE A 168 3.32 8.67 -15.19
C PHE A 168 3.68 7.32 -15.83
N ASP A 169 3.88 6.31 -15.01
CA ASP A 169 4.00 4.94 -15.48
C ASP A 169 2.62 4.42 -15.93
N PHE A 170 2.26 4.73 -17.16
CA PHE A 170 1.01 4.31 -17.78
C PHE A 170 1.12 2.99 -18.53
N VAL A 171 2.32 2.47 -18.67
CA VAL A 171 2.52 1.12 -19.17
C VAL A 171 1.80 0.21 -18.19
N ASP A 172 1.06 -0.76 -18.70
CA ASP A 172 0.43 -1.80 -17.90
C ASP A 172 1.40 -2.23 -16.81
N PRO A 173 0.91 -2.41 -15.58
CA PRO A 173 1.78 -2.63 -14.44
C PRO A 173 2.83 -3.59 -14.89
N TRP A 174 4.08 -3.19 -14.78
CA TRP A 174 5.22 -4.03 -15.12
C TRP A 174 4.83 -5.39 -14.57
N LYS A 175 4.81 -6.38 -15.44
CA LYS A 175 4.58 -7.74 -14.98
C LYS A 175 5.65 -7.96 -13.93
N ILE A 176 5.32 -7.57 -12.70
CA ILE A 176 6.16 -7.80 -11.54
C ILE A 176 6.52 -9.27 -11.63
N ASP A 177 7.79 -9.59 -11.50
CA ASP A 177 8.17 -10.99 -11.49
C ASP A 177 7.29 -11.70 -10.47
N ILE A 178 6.53 -12.68 -10.94
CA ILE A 178 5.53 -13.34 -10.10
C ILE A 178 6.21 -14.03 -8.93
N ILE A 179 7.39 -14.61 -9.17
CA ILE A 179 8.14 -15.35 -8.15
C ILE A 179 8.70 -14.39 -7.11
N ASP A 180 9.25 -13.25 -7.53
CA ASP A 180 9.75 -12.23 -6.62
C ASP A 180 8.62 -11.68 -5.75
N TYR A 181 7.47 -11.37 -6.36
CA TYR A 181 6.31 -10.90 -5.62
C TYR A 181 5.83 -11.92 -4.58
N LEU A 182 5.73 -13.20 -4.96
CA LEU A 182 5.29 -14.26 -4.06
C LEU A 182 6.31 -14.51 -2.93
N ASN A 183 7.60 -14.43 -3.21
CA ASN A 183 8.65 -14.54 -2.19
C ASN A 183 8.60 -13.40 -1.16
N ASP A 184 8.27 -12.21 -1.59
CA ASP A 184 8.18 -11.04 -0.71
C ASP A 184 6.86 -10.98 0.09
N ASN A 185 5.81 -11.70 -0.37
CA ASN A 185 4.46 -11.56 0.16
C ASN A 185 3.78 -12.88 0.59
N TYR A 186 4.53 -14.00 0.67
CA TYR A 186 3.95 -15.31 0.99
C TYR A 186 3.27 -15.38 2.35
N MET A 187 3.69 -14.56 3.32
CA MET A 187 3.13 -14.54 4.67
C MET A 187 1.73 -13.89 4.73
N TYR A 188 1.36 -13.10 3.75
CA TYR A 188 0.07 -12.41 3.76
C TYR A 188 -1.06 -13.30 3.26
N ASP A 189 -2.26 -13.08 3.82
CA ASP A 189 -3.48 -13.77 3.39
C ASP A 189 -4.05 -13.11 2.15
N LEU A 190 -3.53 -13.50 0.99
CA LEU A 190 -3.94 -12.99 -0.32
C LEU A 190 -4.67 -14.06 -1.10
N SER A 191 -5.81 -13.72 -1.67
CA SER A 191 -6.47 -14.53 -2.70
C SER A 191 -5.63 -14.57 -3.99
N MET A 192 -5.88 -15.54 -4.83
CA MET A 192 -5.21 -15.64 -6.14
C MET A 192 -5.58 -14.47 -7.07
N GLU A 193 -6.78 -13.94 -6.92
CA GLU A 193 -7.28 -12.75 -7.61
C GLU A 193 -6.50 -11.49 -7.20
N GLU A 194 -6.28 -11.32 -5.90
CA GLU A 194 -5.48 -10.22 -5.38
C GLU A 194 -4.04 -10.31 -5.85
N ILE A 195 -3.39 -11.48 -5.75
CA ILE A 195 -2.03 -11.71 -6.23
C ILE A 195 -1.92 -11.41 -7.74
N ALA A 196 -2.90 -11.84 -8.54
CA ALA A 196 -2.95 -11.54 -9.95
C ALA A 196 -3.03 -10.03 -10.20
N SER A 197 -3.91 -9.33 -9.48
CA SER A 197 -4.08 -7.88 -9.55
C SER A 197 -2.79 -7.13 -9.17
N TYR A 198 -2.14 -7.52 -8.07
CA TYR A 198 -0.88 -6.94 -7.60
C TYR A 198 0.28 -7.12 -8.59
N THR A 199 0.29 -8.27 -9.30
CA THR A 199 1.29 -8.54 -10.33
C THR A 199 0.91 -7.96 -11.70
N GLY A 200 -0.17 -7.16 -11.76
CA GLY A 200 -0.63 -6.49 -12.98
C GLY A 200 -1.25 -7.42 -14.01
N ARG A 201 -1.92 -8.47 -13.54
CA ARG A 201 -2.50 -9.51 -14.41
C ARG A 201 -3.96 -9.76 -14.07
N SER A 202 -4.74 -10.18 -15.05
CA SER A 202 -5.98 -10.90 -14.76
C SER A 202 -5.63 -12.28 -14.17
N LEU A 203 -6.54 -12.88 -13.40
CA LEU A 203 -6.32 -14.22 -12.84
C LEU A 203 -5.95 -15.26 -13.90
N ALA A 204 -6.59 -15.20 -15.07
CA ALA A 204 -6.30 -16.11 -16.19
C ALA A 204 -4.88 -15.89 -16.74
N THR A 205 -4.47 -14.64 -16.91
CA THR A 205 -3.11 -14.28 -17.35
C THR A 205 -2.07 -14.67 -16.31
N PHE A 206 -2.36 -14.44 -15.02
CA PHE A 206 -1.49 -14.82 -13.93
C PHE A 206 -1.22 -16.34 -13.91
N LYS A 207 -2.27 -17.17 -13.96
CA LYS A 207 -2.14 -18.63 -13.99
C LYS A 207 -1.33 -19.10 -15.19
N ARG A 208 -1.58 -18.54 -16.38
CA ARG A 208 -0.84 -18.89 -17.61
C ARG A 208 0.63 -18.48 -17.54
N ASP A 209 0.92 -17.28 -17.02
CA ASP A 209 2.30 -16.78 -16.91
C ASP A 209 3.05 -17.51 -15.80
N PHE A 210 2.39 -17.87 -14.70
CA PHE A 210 2.96 -18.67 -13.63
C PHE A 210 3.36 -20.08 -14.11
N ALA A 211 2.54 -20.71 -14.94
CA ALA A 211 2.85 -22.04 -15.51
C ALA A 211 4.09 -22.05 -16.43
N LYS A 212 4.62 -20.88 -16.83
CA LYS A 212 5.88 -20.77 -17.58
C LYS A 212 7.11 -20.81 -16.68
N VAL A 213 6.96 -20.52 -15.40
CA VAL A 213 8.06 -20.35 -14.43
C VAL A 213 8.02 -21.38 -13.31
N SER A 214 6.97 -22.18 -13.21
CA SER A 214 6.83 -23.23 -12.20
C SER A 214 5.92 -24.36 -12.67
N ASP A 215 6.31 -25.60 -12.37
CA ASP A 215 5.49 -26.81 -12.59
C ASP A 215 4.38 -26.97 -11.55
N LEU A 216 4.40 -26.16 -10.50
CA LEU A 216 3.38 -26.13 -9.46
C LEU A 216 2.26 -25.16 -9.83
N THR A 217 1.06 -25.40 -9.29
CA THR A 217 0.05 -24.33 -9.29
C THR A 217 0.49 -23.22 -8.33
N PRO A 218 0.08 -21.94 -8.55
CA PRO A 218 0.44 -20.83 -7.65
C PRO A 218 0.14 -21.12 -6.17
N GLN A 219 -1.00 -21.75 -5.92
CA GLN A 219 -1.45 -22.09 -4.57
C GLN A 219 -0.56 -23.17 -3.92
N LYS A 220 -0.17 -24.21 -4.67
CA LYS A 220 0.77 -25.26 -4.19
C LYS A 220 2.16 -24.67 -3.96
N TRP A 221 2.61 -23.79 -4.83
CA TRP A 221 3.88 -23.08 -4.69
C TRP A 221 3.91 -22.24 -3.41
N LEU A 222 2.83 -21.46 -3.17
CA LEU A 222 2.70 -20.62 -1.97
C LEU A 222 2.73 -21.44 -0.68
N ILE A 223 2.00 -22.57 -0.65
CA ILE A 223 2.02 -23.50 0.49
C ILE A 223 3.44 -24.02 0.71
N LYS A 224 4.12 -24.49 -0.35
CA LYS A 224 5.51 -24.97 -0.28
C LYS A 224 6.45 -23.89 0.30
N ARG A 225 6.36 -22.66 -0.20
CA ARG A 225 7.20 -21.54 0.27
C ARG A 225 6.97 -21.21 1.74
N ARG A 226 5.70 -21.23 2.19
CA ARG A 226 5.33 -21.07 3.60
C ARG A 226 5.89 -22.20 4.48
N LEU A 227 5.83 -23.43 4.02
CA LEU A 227 6.38 -24.58 4.74
C LEU A 227 7.91 -24.49 4.87
N GLU A 228 8.62 -24.09 3.83
CA GLU A 228 10.06 -23.86 3.84
C GLU A 228 10.44 -22.78 4.87
N ALA A 229 9.75 -21.66 4.88
CA ALA A 229 9.98 -20.58 5.84
C ALA A 229 9.67 -21.03 7.29
N ALA A 230 8.58 -21.74 7.52
CA ALA A 230 8.24 -22.27 8.83
C ALA A 230 9.28 -23.28 9.32
N HIS A 231 9.75 -24.16 8.43
CA HIS A 231 10.79 -25.16 8.75
C HIS A 231 12.06 -24.47 9.26
N GLU A 232 12.54 -23.43 8.58
CA GLU A 232 13.74 -22.67 9.00
C GLU A 232 13.53 -21.95 10.35
N LEU A 233 12.34 -21.37 10.58
CA LEU A 233 12.02 -20.70 11.84
C LEU A 233 12.02 -21.69 13.04
N ILE A 234 11.43 -22.88 12.85
CA ILE A 234 11.36 -23.92 13.89
C ILE A 234 12.74 -24.53 14.11
N LYS A 235 13.43 -24.96 13.04
CA LYS A 235 14.75 -25.60 13.09
C LYS A 235 15.81 -24.71 13.73
N SER A 236 15.76 -23.41 13.49
CA SER A 236 16.67 -22.44 14.11
C SER A 236 16.34 -22.13 15.59
N GLY A 237 15.26 -22.69 16.12
CA GLY A 237 14.80 -22.40 17.49
C GLY A 237 14.26 -20.98 17.70
N LYS A 238 14.12 -20.20 16.62
CA LYS A 238 13.66 -18.79 16.71
C LYS A 238 12.18 -18.68 17.07
N LYS A 239 11.36 -19.68 16.68
CA LYS A 239 9.91 -19.65 16.90
C LYS A 239 9.39 -21.03 17.29
N LYS A 240 8.37 -21.04 18.16
CA LYS A 240 7.58 -22.24 18.43
C LYS A 240 6.73 -22.62 17.22
N VAL A 241 6.35 -23.88 17.11
CA VAL A 241 5.55 -24.39 15.98
C VAL A 241 4.29 -23.56 15.71
N THR A 242 3.58 -23.17 16.77
CA THR A 242 2.36 -22.38 16.65
C THR A 242 2.64 -20.98 16.12
N GLU A 243 3.68 -20.33 16.62
CA GLU A 243 4.08 -18.99 16.18
C GLU A 243 4.54 -19.02 14.73
N ALA A 244 5.42 -19.95 14.37
CA ALA A 244 5.90 -20.12 12.99
C ALA A 244 4.75 -20.38 12.00
N CYS A 245 3.74 -21.17 12.40
CA CYS A 245 2.55 -21.42 11.59
C CYS A 245 1.84 -20.12 11.18
N PHE A 246 1.57 -19.23 12.14
CA PHE A 246 0.84 -18.00 11.88
C PHE A 246 1.73 -16.94 11.20
N ASP A 247 2.98 -16.83 11.59
CA ASP A 247 3.94 -15.87 11.01
C ASP A 247 4.15 -16.09 9.49
N VAL A 248 4.10 -17.35 9.05
CA VAL A 248 4.22 -17.66 7.61
C VAL A 248 2.89 -17.63 6.85
N GLY A 249 1.79 -17.25 7.51
CA GLY A 249 0.49 -17.01 6.87
C GLY A 249 -0.46 -18.20 6.81
N PHE A 250 -0.26 -19.25 7.63
CA PHE A 250 -1.31 -20.26 7.81
C PHE A 250 -2.34 -19.76 8.82
N LYS A 251 -3.62 -20.01 8.55
CA LYS A 251 -4.74 -19.65 9.43
C LYS A 251 -5.10 -20.75 10.45
N ASN A 252 -4.63 -21.96 10.21
CA ASN A 252 -5.08 -23.13 10.96
C ASN A 252 -3.90 -24.08 11.19
N LEU A 253 -3.59 -24.32 12.48
CA LEU A 253 -2.50 -25.18 12.90
C LEU A 253 -2.68 -26.65 12.48
N SER A 254 -3.91 -27.13 12.46
CA SER A 254 -4.19 -28.52 12.03
C SER A 254 -3.92 -28.72 10.55
N HIS A 255 -4.33 -27.75 9.71
CA HIS A 255 -4.01 -27.75 8.28
C HIS A 255 -2.50 -27.65 8.05
N PHE A 256 -1.82 -26.71 8.73
CA PHE A 256 -0.37 -26.57 8.70
C PHE A 256 0.33 -27.88 9.04
N SER A 257 -0.01 -28.51 10.18
CA SER A 257 0.64 -29.73 10.65
C SER A 257 0.44 -30.91 9.67
N LYS A 258 -0.75 -30.98 9.06
CA LYS A 258 -1.04 -31.99 8.05
C LYS A 258 -0.16 -31.83 6.81
N VAL A 259 -0.19 -30.64 6.17
CA VAL A 259 0.58 -30.41 4.93
C VAL A 259 2.09 -30.42 5.19
N TYR A 260 2.52 -30.02 6.40
CA TYR A 260 3.91 -30.12 6.82
C TYR A 260 4.36 -31.59 6.88
N LYS A 261 3.57 -32.47 7.55
CA LYS A 261 3.85 -33.92 7.62
C LYS A 261 3.83 -34.55 6.24
N ASP A 262 2.89 -34.18 5.39
CA ASP A 262 2.79 -34.70 4.01
C ASP A 262 4.02 -34.28 3.16
N THR A 263 4.65 -33.13 3.48
CA THR A 263 5.82 -32.64 2.75
C THR A 263 7.14 -33.17 3.29
N TYR A 264 7.32 -33.23 4.62
CA TYR A 264 8.59 -33.57 5.26
C TYR A 264 8.62 -34.98 5.85
N GLY A 265 7.48 -35.70 5.86
CA GLY A 265 7.39 -37.05 6.39
C GLY A 265 7.22 -37.14 7.92
N TYR A 266 7.36 -36.04 8.67
CA TYR A 266 7.24 -36.01 10.13
C TYR A 266 6.51 -34.72 10.58
N ALA A 267 5.99 -34.75 11.81
CA ALA A 267 5.27 -33.61 12.36
C ALA A 267 6.23 -32.43 12.68
N PRO A 268 5.79 -31.16 12.57
CA PRO A 268 6.63 -30.00 12.84
C PRO A 268 7.16 -29.94 14.29
N SER A 269 6.55 -30.67 15.22
CA SER A 269 7.01 -30.78 16.61
C SER A 269 8.16 -31.79 16.81
N MET A 270 8.58 -32.48 15.77
CA MET A 270 9.66 -33.48 15.79
C MET A 270 11.00 -32.93 15.29
N ILE A 271 11.08 -31.63 15.00
CA ILE A 271 12.35 -30.95 14.67
C ILE A 271 13.16 -30.67 15.98
#